data_2f12ed8a0170c33a8679ee21dfb31c05
#
_entry.id   2f12ed8a0170c33a8679ee21dfb31c05
#
_cell.length_a   1.000
_cell.length_b   1.000
_cell.length_c   1.000
_cell.angle_alpha   90.00
_cell.angle_beta   90.00
_cell.angle_gamma   90.00
#
_symmetry.space_group_name_H-M   'P 1'
#
loop_
_entity.id
_entity.type
_entity.pdbx_description
1 polymer ?
#
loop_
_entity_poly.entity_id
_entity_poly.type
_entity_poly.pdbx_seq_one_letter_code
_entity_poly.pdbx_strand_id
1 'polypeptide(L)'
;MMNAATPVNQMITLTQGGLDELNEELRILVEEKLPAVITRIAIARDHGDLSENAEYHSARDEQQLLQARIDEIEMILSKSTVASNTTSHTNVGLGSTVTIQKKGGKKTKTVTLVGEFEADPEENKISNASPLGKALAGKKKGDEAKVAAPAGELLYTIIAIK
;
A
#
# COMPACT_ATOMS: atom_id res chain seq x y z
N MET A 1 -18.32 2.27 28.40
CA MET A 1 -17.98 2.76 27.05
C MET A 1 -17.44 1.60 26.25
N MET A 2 -18.21 1.12 25.32
CA MET A 2 -17.86 -0.06 24.53
C MET A 2 -16.80 0.32 23.51
N ASN A 3 -15.63 -0.30 23.66
CA ASN A 3 -14.57 -0.28 22.68
C ASN A 3 -15.08 -1.06 21.46
N ALA A 4 -15.32 -0.38 20.36
CA ALA A 4 -15.71 -1.03 19.12
C ALA A 4 -14.50 -1.88 18.65
N ALA A 5 -14.59 -3.17 18.92
CA ALA A 5 -13.67 -4.15 18.35
C ALA A 5 -13.74 -4.03 16.82
N THR A 6 -12.64 -3.60 16.22
CA THR A 6 -12.43 -3.67 14.77
C THR A 6 -12.68 -5.12 14.35
N PRO A 7 -13.54 -5.39 13.38
CA PRO A 7 -13.80 -6.77 12.96
C PRO A 7 -12.53 -7.37 12.36
N VAL A 8 -11.99 -8.38 13.02
CA VAL A 8 -10.71 -9.07 12.75
C VAL A 8 -10.75 -9.93 11.47
N ASN A 9 -11.72 -9.72 10.58
CA ASN A 9 -11.89 -10.60 9.42
C ASN A 9 -12.20 -9.83 8.11
N GLN A 10 -11.52 -8.69 7.89
CA GLN A 10 -11.58 -8.08 6.56
C GLN A 10 -10.56 -8.78 5.66
N MET A 11 -11.06 -9.50 4.64
CA MET A 11 -10.25 -9.99 3.55
C MET A 11 -9.60 -8.81 2.84
N ILE A 12 -8.29 -8.85 2.72
CA ILE A 12 -7.50 -7.80 2.05
C ILE A 12 -7.53 -8.10 0.56
N THR A 13 -7.97 -7.15 -0.25
CA THR A 13 -7.96 -7.32 -1.70
C THR A 13 -6.73 -6.63 -2.28
N LEU A 14 -5.91 -7.40 -3.00
CA LEU A 14 -4.70 -6.93 -3.67
C LEU A 14 -4.84 -7.06 -5.19
N THR A 15 -4.09 -6.25 -5.92
CA THR A 15 -3.84 -6.52 -7.33
C THR A 15 -2.80 -7.65 -7.47
N GLN A 16 -2.68 -8.26 -8.65
CA GLN A 16 -1.62 -9.24 -8.88
C GLN A 16 -0.24 -8.61 -8.71
N GLY A 17 -0.06 -7.38 -9.23
CA GLY A 17 1.20 -6.64 -9.07
C GLY A 17 1.56 -6.39 -7.62
N GLY A 18 0.61 -5.97 -6.79
CA GLY A 18 0.84 -5.76 -5.36
C GLY A 18 1.16 -7.03 -4.60
N LEU A 19 0.53 -8.15 -4.97
CA LEU A 19 0.90 -9.46 -4.43
C LEU A 19 2.35 -9.83 -4.75
N ASP A 20 2.75 -9.62 -6.01
CA ASP A 20 4.11 -9.93 -6.46
C ASP A 20 5.15 -9.02 -5.79
N GLU A 21 4.86 -7.72 -5.65
CA GLU A 21 5.70 -6.75 -4.95
C GLU A 21 5.88 -7.11 -3.46
N LEU A 22 4.81 -7.48 -2.75
CA LEU A 22 4.89 -7.90 -1.35
C LEU A 22 5.66 -9.20 -1.16
N ASN A 23 5.50 -10.17 -2.05
CA ASN A 23 6.27 -11.42 -2.00
C ASN A 23 7.77 -11.15 -2.22
N GLU A 24 8.13 -10.28 -3.16
CA GLU A 24 9.52 -9.92 -3.42
C GLU A 24 10.12 -9.11 -2.25
N GLU A 25 9.37 -8.17 -1.68
CA GLU A 25 9.79 -7.46 -0.47
C GLU A 25 10.06 -8.43 0.68
N LEU A 26 9.14 -9.38 0.93
CA LEU A 26 9.31 -10.40 1.96
C LEU A 26 10.57 -11.24 1.73
N ARG A 27 10.80 -11.66 0.49
CA ARG A 27 12.01 -12.41 0.13
C ARG A 27 13.28 -11.65 0.46
N ILE A 28 13.37 -10.37 0.06
CA ILE A 28 14.53 -9.52 0.33
C ILE A 28 14.75 -9.32 1.83
N LEU A 29 13.66 -9.10 2.59
CA LEU A 29 13.75 -8.92 4.03
C LEU A 29 14.27 -10.17 4.75
N VAL A 30 13.77 -11.35 4.38
CA VAL A 30 14.08 -12.62 5.05
C VAL A 30 15.43 -13.19 4.58
N GLU A 31 15.72 -13.13 3.28
CA GLU A 31 16.90 -13.80 2.71
C GLU A 31 18.14 -12.91 2.69
N GLU A 32 17.98 -11.59 2.67
CA GLU A 32 19.11 -10.67 2.52
C GLU A 32 19.30 -9.75 3.73
N LYS A 33 18.28 -8.97 4.10
CA LYS A 33 18.42 -7.93 5.13
C LYS A 33 18.51 -8.50 6.54
N LEU A 34 17.63 -9.40 6.92
CA LEU A 34 17.62 -9.98 8.26
C LEU A 34 18.92 -10.74 8.59
N PRO A 35 19.45 -11.62 7.71
CA PRO A 35 20.74 -12.26 7.95
C PRO A 35 21.91 -11.27 8.07
N ALA A 36 21.92 -10.21 7.26
CA ALA A 36 22.96 -9.18 7.33
C ALA A 36 22.96 -8.45 8.68
N VAL A 37 21.79 -8.11 9.21
CA VAL A 37 21.67 -7.46 10.52
C VAL A 37 22.06 -8.43 11.65
N ILE A 38 21.67 -9.70 11.56
CA ILE A 38 22.08 -10.72 12.54
C ILE A 38 23.62 -10.85 12.58
N THR A 39 24.28 -10.82 11.43
CA THR A 39 25.73 -10.83 11.34
C THR A 39 26.34 -9.59 11.99
N ARG A 40 25.79 -8.39 11.76
CA ARG A 40 26.23 -7.15 12.42
C ARG A 40 26.09 -7.21 13.93
N ILE A 41 24.98 -7.78 14.44
CA ILE A 41 24.78 -8.00 15.88
C ILE A 41 25.87 -8.91 16.45
N ALA A 42 26.20 -10.00 15.77
CA ALA A 42 27.23 -10.93 16.20
C ALA A 42 28.61 -10.25 16.28
N ILE A 43 28.99 -9.51 15.24
CA ILE A 43 30.25 -8.75 15.19
C ILE A 43 30.29 -7.70 16.30
N ALA A 44 29.19 -6.96 16.52
CA ALA A 44 29.12 -5.94 17.57
C ALA A 44 29.28 -6.55 18.97
N ARG A 45 28.73 -7.75 19.19
CA ARG A 45 28.91 -8.47 20.47
C ARG A 45 30.37 -8.83 20.75
N ASP A 46 31.12 -9.21 19.73
CA ASP A 46 32.52 -9.59 19.87
C ASP A 46 33.44 -8.41 20.27
N HIS A 47 32.96 -7.17 20.12
CA HIS A 47 33.70 -5.98 20.53
C HIS A 47 33.64 -5.66 22.04
N GLY A 48 32.93 -6.42 22.86
CA GLY A 48 32.97 -6.35 24.33
C GLY A 48 31.73 -5.68 24.95
N ASP A 49 31.90 -4.68 25.79
CA ASP A 49 30.82 -4.12 26.62
C ASP A 49 29.59 -3.69 25.79
N LEU A 50 28.46 -4.36 26.01
CA LEU A 50 27.21 -4.14 25.27
C LEU A 50 26.46 -2.88 25.73
N SER A 51 26.70 -2.41 26.96
CA SER A 51 25.97 -1.28 27.53
C SER A 51 26.29 0.06 26.84
N GLU A 52 27.52 0.22 26.34
CA GLU A 52 27.98 1.44 25.64
C GLU A 52 28.18 1.20 24.14
N ASN A 53 27.83 0.02 23.61
CA ASN A 53 28.01 -0.34 22.22
C ASN A 53 26.87 0.17 21.34
N ALA A 54 27.06 1.38 20.78
CA ALA A 54 26.08 2.01 19.91
C ALA A 54 25.74 1.17 18.66
N GLU A 55 26.72 0.47 18.08
CA GLU A 55 26.49 -0.40 16.90
C GLU A 55 25.60 -1.59 17.25
N TYR A 56 25.82 -2.20 18.43
CA TYR A 56 24.96 -3.28 18.91
C TYR A 56 23.51 -2.81 19.08
N HIS A 57 23.29 -1.68 19.73
CA HIS A 57 21.96 -1.13 19.94
C HIS A 57 21.29 -0.77 18.60
N SER A 58 22.00 -0.08 17.71
CA SER A 58 21.49 0.26 16.38
C SER A 58 21.11 -0.97 15.56
N ALA A 59 21.94 -2.00 15.55
CA ALA A 59 21.64 -3.23 14.83
C ALA A 59 20.45 -4.01 15.45
N ARG A 60 20.29 -3.96 16.76
CA ARG A 60 19.13 -4.55 17.44
C ARG A 60 17.83 -3.82 17.12
N ASP A 61 17.86 -2.50 17.08
CA ASP A 61 16.69 -1.69 16.71
C ASP A 61 16.30 -1.96 15.24
N GLU A 62 17.29 -2.03 14.34
CA GLU A 62 17.07 -2.38 12.95
C GLU A 62 16.47 -3.80 12.81
N GLN A 63 16.96 -4.77 13.57
CA GLN A 63 16.40 -6.14 13.59
C GLN A 63 14.92 -6.13 13.96
N GLN A 64 14.55 -5.36 14.98
CA GLN A 64 13.15 -5.25 15.43
C GLN A 64 12.26 -4.63 14.35
N LEU A 65 12.73 -3.59 13.65
CA LEU A 65 12.00 -2.96 12.56
C LEU A 65 11.80 -3.92 11.37
N LEU A 66 12.86 -4.66 11.00
CA LEU A 66 12.77 -5.66 9.92
C LEU A 66 11.80 -6.77 10.29
N GLN A 67 11.85 -7.29 11.53
CA GLN A 67 10.94 -8.33 11.99
C GLN A 67 9.48 -7.84 11.99
N ALA A 68 9.22 -6.62 12.48
CA ALA A 68 7.88 -6.06 12.46
C ALA A 68 7.33 -5.92 11.02
N ARG A 69 8.19 -5.55 10.07
CA ARG A 69 7.79 -5.45 8.65
C ARG A 69 7.52 -6.82 8.04
N ILE A 70 8.32 -7.82 8.35
CA ILE A 70 8.11 -9.22 7.93
C ILE A 70 6.75 -9.71 8.45
N ASP A 71 6.49 -9.55 9.74
CA ASP A 71 5.23 -10.00 10.38
C ASP A 71 4.01 -9.30 9.76
N GLU A 72 4.13 -8.01 9.44
CA GLU A 72 3.09 -7.25 8.75
C GLU A 72 2.79 -7.79 7.35
N ILE A 73 3.82 -8.03 6.53
CA ILE A 73 3.67 -8.57 5.18
C ILE A 73 3.07 -9.97 5.22
N GLU A 74 3.55 -10.85 6.11
CA GLU A 74 3.01 -12.19 6.28
C GLU A 74 1.52 -12.16 6.69
N MET A 75 1.15 -11.24 7.57
CA MET A 75 -0.24 -11.04 7.96
C MET A 75 -1.10 -10.59 6.77
N ILE A 76 -0.62 -9.64 5.98
CA ILE A 76 -1.31 -9.16 4.78
C ILE A 76 -1.49 -10.32 3.79
N LEU A 77 -0.43 -11.04 3.47
CA LEU A 77 -0.45 -12.17 2.54
C LEU A 77 -1.41 -13.29 3.01
N SER A 78 -1.43 -13.59 4.31
CA SER A 78 -2.30 -14.63 4.88
C SER A 78 -3.79 -14.30 4.78
N LYS A 79 -4.15 -13.02 4.72
CA LYS A 79 -5.54 -12.53 4.64
C LYS A 79 -5.89 -11.98 3.27
N SER A 80 -4.96 -11.99 2.32
CA SER A 80 -5.17 -11.40 1.01
C SER A 80 -5.91 -12.34 0.06
N THR A 81 -6.70 -11.71 -0.82
CA THR A 81 -7.23 -12.31 -2.03
C THR A 81 -6.85 -11.44 -3.20
N VAL A 82 -6.48 -12.05 -4.30
CA VAL A 82 -6.21 -11.32 -5.54
C VAL A 82 -7.54 -10.95 -6.17
N ALA A 83 -7.74 -9.66 -6.44
CA ALA A 83 -8.85 -9.23 -7.27
C ALA A 83 -8.71 -9.91 -8.64
N SER A 84 -9.74 -10.63 -9.07
CA SER A 84 -9.78 -11.09 -10.44
C SER A 84 -9.61 -9.88 -11.35
N ASN A 85 -8.58 -9.90 -12.20
CA ASN A 85 -8.31 -8.88 -13.20
C ASN A 85 -9.45 -8.87 -14.25
N THR A 86 -10.64 -8.45 -13.85
CA THR A 86 -11.61 -7.94 -14.78
C THR A 86 -11.21 -6.51 -15.08
N THR A 87 -10.14 -6.33 -15.86
CA THR A 87 -9.87 -5.07 -16.54
C THR A 87 -11.02 -4.83 -17.52
N SER A 88 -12.16 -4.49 -16.96
CA SER A 88 -13.26 -3.97 -17.75
C SER A 88 -12.86 -2.55 -18.12
N HIS A 89 -12.43 -2.34 -19.34
CA HIS A 89 -12.21 -0.99 -19.90
C HIS A 89 -13.49 -0.14 -19.87
N THR A 90 -14.57 -0.70 -19.38
CA THR A 90 -15.89 -0.07 -19.29
C THR A 90 -16.12 0.60 -17.95
N ASN A 91 -15.68 -0.01 -16.85
CA ASN A 91 -15.90 0.48 -15.49
C ASN A 91 -14.57 0.52 -14.70
N VAL A 92 -14.41 1.52 -13.86
CA VAL A 92 -13.26 1.63 -12.96
C VAL A 92 -13.33 0.53 -11.90
N GLY A 93 -12.32 -0.32 -11.88
CA GLY A 93 -12.15 -1.38 -10.89
C GLY A 93 -10.75 -1.37 -10.28
N LEU A 94 -10.49 -2.31 -9.39
CA LEU A 94 -9.15 -2.49 -8.81
C LEU A 94 -8.16 -2.86 -9.93
N GLY A 95 -7.00 -2.19 -9.96
CA GLY A 95 -6.00 -2.33 -11.04
C GLY A 95 -6.23 -1.42 -12.24
N SER A 96 -7.39 -0.73 -12.34
CA SER A 96 -7.64 0.19 -13.45
C SER A 96 -6.81 1.46 -13.33
N THR A 97 -6.24 1.88 -14.45
CA THR A 97 -5.59 3.19 -14.59
C THR A 97 -6.58 4.19 -15.18
N VAL A 98 -6.88 5.24 -14.45
CA VAL A 98 -7.92 6.22 -14.76
C VAL A 98 -7.31 7.59 -14.98
N THR A 99 -7.62 8.22 -16.11
CA THR A 99 -7.28 9.63 -16.33
C THR A 99 -8.48 10.47 -15.93
N ILE A 100 -8.29 11.36 -14.97
CA ILE A 100 -9.31 12.25 -14.42
C ILE A 100 -8.94 13.72 -14.68
N GLN A 101 -9.96 14.56 -14.78
CA GLN A 101 -9.82 16.00 -14.92
C GLN A 101 -10.72 16.70 -13.90
N LYS A 102 -10.15 17.64 -13.15
CA LYS A 102 -10.93 18.46 -12.22
C LYS A 102 -11.89 19.36 -12.99
N LYS A 103 -13.15 19.39 -12.59
CA LYS A 103 -14.17 20.26 -13.20
C LYS A 103 -13.76 21.74 -13.12
N GLY A 104 -13.74 22.41 -14.25
CA GLY A 104 -13.26 23.81 -14.38
C GLY A 104 -11.74 23.96 -14.52
N GLY A 105 -10.97 22.86 -14.44
CA GLY A 105 -9.53 22.84 -14.67
C GLY A 105 -9.17 22.28 -16.05
N LYS A 106 -8.01 22.66 -16.57
CA LYS A 106 -7.45 22.12 -17.84
C LYS A 106 -6.47 20.97 -17.63
N LYS A 107 -6.01 20.74 -16.38
CA LYS A 107 -5.03 19.71 -16.07
C LYS A 107 -5.70 18.35 -15.87
N THR A 108 -5.15 17.35 -16.49
CA THR A 108 -5.51 15.93 -16.26
C THR A 108 -4.53 15.29 -15.30
N LYS A 109 -5.01 14.33 -14.53
CA LYS A 109 -4.18 13.48 -13.66
C LYS A 109 -4.51 12.03 -13.96
N THR A 110 -3.48 11.21 -14.12
CA THR A 110 -3.63 9.76 -14.28
C THR A 110 -3.33 9.09 -12.95
N VAL A 111 -4.23 8.24 -12.49
CA VAL A 111 -4.12 7.51 -11.23
C VAL A 111 -4.49 6.06 -11.43
N THR A 112 -3.85 5.17 -10.68
CA THR A 112 -4.17 3.74 -10.68
C THR A 112 -4.88 3.37 -9.38
N LEU A 113 -6.02 2.68 -9.50
CA LEU A 113 -6.79 2.23 -8.34
C LEU A 113 -6.22 0.89 -7.85
N VAL A 114 -5.74 0.88 -6.62
CA VAL A 114 -5.07 -0.28 -6.01
C VAL A 114 -5.67 -0.64 -4.66
N GLY A 115 -5.24 -1.74 -4.06
CA GLY A 115 -5.59 -2.10 -2.69
C GLY A 115 -5.03 -1.11 -1.67
N GLU A 116 -5.53 -1.17 -0.45
CA GLU A 116 -5.16 -0.22 0.61
C GLU A 116 -3.65 -0.26 0.93
N PHE A 117 -3.05 -1.44 0.90
CA PHE A 117 -1.64 -1.65 1.21
C PHE A 117 -0.69 -1.40 0.04
N GLU A 118 -1.23 -1.17 -1.16
CA GLU A 118 -0.48 -0.89 -2.39
C GLU A 118 -0.46 0.61 -2.73
N ALA A 119 -1.15 1.43 -1.94
CA ALA A 119 -1.29 2.85 -2.21
C ALA A 119 0.05 3.58 -2.08
N ASP A 120 0.44 4.28 -3.14
CA ASP A 120 1.62 5.13 -3.20
C ASP A 120 1.29 6.43 -3.93
N PRO A 121 1.15 7.54 -3.20
CA PRO A 121 0.86 8.84 -3.81
C PRO A 121 1.94 9.33 -4.79
N GLU A 122 3.20 8.94 -4.59
CA GLU A 122 4.31 9.34 -5.47
C GLU A 122 4.21 8.66 -6.83
N GLU A 123 3.75 7.41 -6.85
CA GLU A 123 3.48 6.65 -8.07
C GLU A 123 2.05 6.84 -8.62
N ASN A 124 1.27 7.75 -8.04
CA ASN A 124 -0.14 7.96 -8.36
C ASN A 124 -1.02 6.71 -8.19
N LYS A 125 -0.60 5.80 -7.33
CA LYS A 125 -1.40 4.66 -6.88
C LYS A 125 -2.31 5.09 -5.74
N ILE A 126 -3.61 5.05 -5.94
CA ILE A 126 -4.61 5.43 -4.95
C ILE A 126 -5.37 4.22 -4.42
N SER A 127 -5.54 4.19 -3.10
CA SER A 127 -6.34 3.17 -2.43
C SER A 127 -7.80 3.24 -2.84
N ASN A 128 -8.41 2.08 -3.08
CA ASN A 128 -9.86 1.94 -3.25
C ASN A 128 -10.64 2.36 -2.00
N ALA A 129 -10.02 2.33 -0.83
CA ALA A 129 -10.62 2.80 0.44
C ALA A 129 -10.56 4.32 0.60
N SER A 130 -9.71 5.02 -0.17
CA SER A 130 -9.59 6.49 -0.12
C SER A 130 -10.84 7.19 -0.63
N PRO A 131 -11.10 8.45 -0.23
CA PRO A 131 -12.26 9.22 -0.73
C PRO A 131 -12.29 9.31 -2.27
N LEU A 132 -11.14 9.51 -2.91
CA LEU A 132 -11.03 9.55 -4.37
C LEU A 132 -11.25 8.15 -4.97
N GLY A 133 -10.65 7.11 -4.40
CA GLY A 133 -10.82 5.74 -4.85
C GLY A 133 -12.28 5.28 -4.79
N LYS A 134 -12.97 5.56 -3.68
CA LYS A 134 -14.41 5.27 -3.52
C LYS A 134 -15.27 6.02 -4.53
N ALA A 135 -14.94 7.27 -4.83
CA ALA A 135 -15.67 8.08 -5.78
C ALA A 135 -15.48 7.61 -7.23
N LEU A 136 -14.33 7.02 -7.55
CA LEU A 136 -14.00 6.51 -8.90
C LEU A 136 -14.51 5.09 -9.14
N ALA A 137 -14.55 4.25 -8.08
CA ALA A 137 -14.93 2.84 -8.20
C ALA A 137 -16.30 2.66 -8.85
N GLY A 138 -16.38 1.77 -9.86
CA GLY A 138 -17.60 1.47 -10.60
C GLY A 138 -18.03 2.53 -11.62
N LYS A 139 -17.35 3.66 -11.70
CA LYS A 139 -17.63 4.73 -12.67
C LYS A 139 -17.16 4.36 -14.07
N LYS A 140 -17.74 5.05 -15.06
CA LYS A 140 -17.43 4.88 -16.49
C LYS A 140 -16.72 6.10 -17.05
N LYS A 141 -16.14 5.94 -18.23
CA LYS A 141 -15.62 7.08 -19.00
C LYS A 141 -16.75 8.09 -19.24
N GLY A 142 -16.47 9.35 -18.94
CA GLY A 142 -17.42 10.47 -19.03
C GLY A 142 -18.22 10.74 -17.76
N ASP A 143 -18.20 9.84 -16.77
CA ASP A 143 -18.88 10.06 -15.49
C ASP A 143 -18.17 11.10 -14.64
N GLU A 144 -18.95 11.74 -13.77
CA GLU A 144 -18.43 12.65 -12.75
C GLU A 144 -18.26 11.89 -11.41
N ALA A 145 -17.09 12.05 -10.80
CA ALA A 145 -16.79 11.57 -9.46
C ALA A 145 -16.77 12.73 -8.47
N LYS A 146 -17.58 12.63 -7.42
CA LYS A 146 -17.62 13.60 -6.32
C LYS A 146 -16.72 13.12 -5.19
N VAL A 147 -15.73 13.92 -4.86
CA VAL A 147 -14.77 13.63 -3.79
C VAL A 147 -14.96 14.61 -2.65
N ALA A 148 -15.24 14.10 -1.46
CA ALA A 148 -15.28 14.90 -0.25
C ALA A 148 -13.83 15.27 0.15
N ALA A 149 -13.53 16.56 0.16
CA ALA A 149 -12.26 17.10 0.64
C ALA A 149 -12.49 18.08 1.78
N PRO A 150 -11.50 18.33 2.66
CA PRO A 150 -11.64 19.28 3.77
C PRO A 150 -12.04 20.69 3.34
N ALA A 151 -11.67 21.09 2.11
CA ALA A 151 -12.00 22.39 1.51
C ALA A 151 -13.34 22.42 0.76
N GLY A 152 -14.13 21.33 0.79
CA GLY A 152 -15.41 21.19 0.08
C GLY A 152 -15.41 20.03 -0.91
N GLU A 153 -16.51 19.87 -1.64
CA GLU A 153 -16.63 18.83 -2.66
C GLU A 153 -15.82 19.18 -3.93
N LEU A 154 -14.98 18.23 -4.34
CA LEU A 154 -14.26 18.30 -5.60
C LEU A 154 -14.93 17.39 -6.63
N LEU A 155 -15.17 17.93 -7.82
CA LEU A 155 -15.73 17.18 -8.94
C LEU A 155 -14.63 16.85 -9.94
N TYR A 156 -14.54 15.56 -10.28
CA TYR A 156 -13.64 15.06 -11.32
C TYR A 156 -14.44 14.39 -12.42
N THR A 157 -14.04 14.59 -13.66
CA THR A 157 -14.59 13.89 -14.83
C THR A 157 -13.62 12.81 -15.25
N ILE A 158 -14.10 11.62 -15.54
CA ILE A 158 -13.30 10.50 -16.02
C ILE A 158 -13.10 10.64 -17.52
N ILE A 159 -11.86 10.85 -17.95
CA ILE A 159 -11.50 11.07 -19.35
C ILE A 159 -11.20 9.76 -20.07
N ALA A 160 -10.48 8.85 -19.40
CA ALA A 160 -10.11 7.56 -19.94
C ALA A 160 -9.95 6.52 -18.84
N ILE A 161 -10.19 5.25 -19.19
CA ILE A 161 -9.97 4.07 -18.35
C ILE A 161 -9.11 3.10 -19.15
N LYS A 162 -8.03 2.59 -18.54
CA LYS A 162 -7.15 1.55 -19.08
C LYS A 162 -7.06 0.37 -18.12
#